data_904e2050fc1b13c31788d0279813fe35
#
_entry.id   904e2050fc1b13c31788d0279813fe35
#
_cell.length_a   1.000
_cell.length_b   1.000
_cell.length_c   1.000
_cell.angle_alpha   90.00
_cell.angle_beta   90.00
_cell.angle_gamma   90.00
#
_symmetry.space_group_name_H-M   'P 1'
#
loop_
_entity.id
_entity.type
_entity.pdbx_description
1 polymer ?
#
loop_
_entity_poly.entity_id
_entity_poly.type
_entity_poly.pdbx_seq_one_letter_code
_entity_poly.pdbx_strand_id
1 'polypeptide(L)'
;MIRPLLTTDLDAAVELWYQASVQAHDFIPATFWREQQAAMRDIYLPASKSWVYEEDGQLLGFISWYQGSVAALFISPDHQSHGLGRQLLEHLKAQYDRLELTVYAENEQARRFYSRNGFKEGEQQLCEHSGRPELVMHWQRG
;
A
#
# COMPACT_ATOMS: atom_id res chain seq x y z
N MET A 1 -7.50 14.83 -4.51
CA MET A 1 -6.32 15.42 -5.19
C MET A 1 -5.05 14.75 -4.69
N ILE A 2 -4.22 14.32 -5.61
CA ILE A 2 -2.97 13.63 -5.27
C ILE A 2 -1.85 14.66 -5.12
N ARG A 3 -1.11 14.58 -4.02
CA ARG A 3 0.06 15.43 -3.75
C ARG A 3 1.13 14.64 -3.01
N PRO A 4 2.38 15.15 -2.98
CA PRO A 4 3.43 14.48 -2.18
C PRO A 4 3.06 14.44 -0.69
N LEU A 5 3.48 13.37 -0.02
CA LEU A 5 3.32 13.23 1.42
C LEU A 5 4.27 14.20 2.13
N LEU A 6 3.73 14.93 3.10
CA LEU A 6 4.51 15.84 3.93
C LEU A 6 4.79 15.21 5.29
N THR A 7 5.82 15.71 5.98
CA THR A 7 6.15 15.22 7.33
C THR A 7 4.94 15.32 8.27
N THR A 8 4.13 16.36 8.12
CA THR A 8 2.92 16.57 8.92
C THR A 8 1.83 15.54 8.63
N ASP A 9 1.94 14.77 7.54
CA ASP A 9 0.97 13.73 7.19
C ASP A 9 1.28 12.38 7.82
N LEU A 10 2.48 12.21 8.41
CA LEU A 10 2.96 10.88 8.85
C LEU A 10 2.00 10.20 9.83
N ASP A 11 1.53 10.92 10.84
CA ASP A 11 0.64 10.31 11.84
C ASP A 11 -0.69 9.88 11.23
N ALA A 12 -1.27 10.70 10.35
CA ALA A 12 -2.51 10.36 9.67
C ALA A 12 -2.33 9.18 8.72
N ALA A 13 -1.21 9.13 8.01
CA ALA A 13 -0.92 8.03 7.09
C ALA A 13 -0.73 6.71 7.85
N VAL A 14 -0.05 6.73 8.99
CA VAL A 14 0.17 5.53 9.82
C VAL A 14 -1.15 5.04 10.40
N GLU A 15 -2.01 5.94 10.87
CA GLU A 15 -3.31 5.55 11.40
C GLU A 15 -4.18 4.92 10.31
N LEU A 16 -4.19 5.52 9.12
CA LEU A 16 -4.91 4.97 7.97
C LEU A 16 -4.37 3.59 7.60
N TRP A 17 -3.04 3.45 7.55
CA TRP A 17 -2.38 2.18 7.27
C TRP A 17 -2.79 1.11 8.28
N TYR A 18 -2.81 1.46 9.57
CA TYR A 18 -3.20 0.52 10.63
C TYR A 18 -4.64 0.04 10.45
N GLN A 19 -5.57 0.97 10.30
CA GLN A 19 -6.99 0.64 10.15
C GLN A 19 -7.25 -0.20 8.90
N ALA A 20 -6.65 0.17 7.77
CA ALA A 20 -6.83 -0.56 6.53
C ALA A 20 -6.19 -1.95 6.59
N SER A 21 -5.04 -2.09 7.23
CA SER A 21 -4.35 -3.37 7.38
C SER A 21 -5.12 -4.33 8.26
N VAL A 22 -5.65 -3.86 9.38
CA VAL A 22 -6.47 -4.69 10.26
C VAL A 22 -7.72 -5.19 9.54
N GLN A 23 -8.35 -4.33 8.75
CA GLN A 23 -9.54 -4.72 8.00
C GLN A 23 -9.23 -5.71 6.88
N ALA A 24 -8.14 -5.47 6.14
CA ALA A 24 -7.80 -6.29 4.97
C ALA A 24 -7.17 -7.63 5.32
N HIS A 25 -6.59 -7.75 6.51
CA HIS A 25 -5.80 -8.92 6.90
C HIS A 25 -6.34 -9.51 8.20
N ASP A 26 -7.59 -9.98 8.18
CA ASP A 26 -8.25 -10.56 9.36
C ASP A 26 -7.58 -11.86 9.85
N PHE A 27 -6.74 -12.47 9.01
CA PHE A 27 -5.95 -13.66 9.34
C PHE A 27 -4.68 -13.32 10.14
N ILE A 28 -4.42 -12.03 10.40
CA ILE A 28 -3.28 -11.56 11.19
C ILE A 28 -3.83 -10.76 12.39
N PRO A 29 -3.38 -11.04 13.63
CA PRO A 29 -3.87 -10.28 14.78
C PRO A 29 -3.60 -8.79 14.68
N ALA A 30 -4.54 -7.97 15.16
CA ALA A 30 -4.39 -6.52 15.13
C ALA A 30 -3.15 -6.03 15.88
N THR A 31 -2.73 -6.76 16.92
CA THR A 31 -1.52 -6.42 17.68
C THR A 31 -0.26 -6.43 16.82
N PHE A 32 -0.20 -7.29 15.79
CA PHE A 32 0.93 -7.31 14.87
C PHE A 32 1.07 -5.95 14.18
N TRP A 33 -0.03 -5.42 13.66
CA TRP A 33 -0.02 -4.13 12.95
C TRP A 33 0.27 -2.98 13.91
N ARG A 34 -0.29 -3.03 15.12
CA ARG A 34 -0.05 -2.00 16.13
C ARG A 34 1.43 -1.91 16.49
N GLU A 35 2.10 -3.04 16.62
CA GLU A 35 3.51 -3.10 16.94
C GLU A 35 4.40 -2.53 15.82
N GLN A 36 3.90 -2.49 14.58
CA GLN A 36 4.64 -1.98 13.44
C GLN A 36 4.45 -0.47 13.20
N GLN A 37 3.55 0.18 13.93
CA GLN A 37 3.22 1.59 13.68
C GLN A 37 4.43 2.52 13.82
N ALA A 38 5.25 2.34 14.84
CA ALA A 38 6.41 3.19 15.06
C ALA A 38 7.43 3.05 13.92
N ALA A 39 7.69 1.83 13.48
CA ALA A 39 8.62 1.58 12.38
C ALA A 39 8.07 2.16 11.06
N MET A 40 6.77 2.05 10.82
CA MET A 40 6.14 2.61 9.63
C MET A 40 6.32 4.13 9.58
N ARG A 41 6.09 4.78 10.70
CA ARG A 41 6.20 6.25 10.81
C ARG A 41 7.64 6.75 10.74
N ASP A 42 8.56 6.06 11.44
CA ASP A 42 9.90 6.60 11.68
C ASP A 42 10.94 6.06 10.71
N ILE A 43 10.69 4.92 10.07
CA ILE A 43 11.65 4.25 9.20
C ILE A 43 11.13 4.11 7.76
N TYR A 44 10.00 3.42 7.57
CA TYR A 44 9.57 3.02 6.23
C TYR A 44 9.02 4.17 5.41
N LEU A 45 8.11 4.97 5.96
CA LEU A 45 7.56 6.10 5.23
C LEU A 45 8.63 7.15 4.91
N PRO A 46 9.49 7.55 5.86
CA PRO A 46 10.55 8.52 5.53
C PRO A 46 11.54 8.02 4.48
N ALA A 47 11.78 6.72 4.40
CA ALA A 47 12.70 6.14 3.42
C ALA A 47 12.09 6.02 2.02
N SER A 48 10.77 6.14 1.90
CA SER A 48 10.03 5.95 0.66
C SER A 48 9.66 7.27 0.01
N LYS A 49 9.37 7.24 -1.29
CA LYS A 49 8.69 8.35 -1.96
C LYS A 49 7.20 8.07 -1.89
N SER A 50 6.44 8.99 -1.33
CA SER A 50 5.03 8.76 -1.07
C SER A 50 4.16 9.92 -1.55
N TRP A 51 2.94 9.57 -1.97
CA TRP A 51 1.91 10.53 -2.38
C TRP A 51 0.64 10.20 -1.63
N VAL A 52 -0.12 11.23 -1.33
CA VAL A 52 -1.40 11.09 -0.62
C VAL A 52 -2.53 11.56 -1.52
N TYR A 53 -3.71 10.99 -1.29
CA TYR A 53 -4.95 11.51 -1.85
C TYR A 53 -5.66 12.28 -0.75
N GLU A 54 -5.79 13.59 -0.97
CA GLU A 54 -6.41 14.48 0.00
C GLU A 54 -7.65 15.11 -0.58
N GLU A 55 -8.70 15.21 0.22
CA GLU A 55 -9.95 15.87 -0.15
C GLU A 55 -10.49 16.60 1.06
N ASP A 56 -10.75 17.89 0.90
CA ASP A 56 -11.28 18.73 1.98
C ASP A 56 -10.46 18.69 3.27
N GLY A 57 -9.14 18.63 3.13
CA GLY A 57 -8.23 18.58 4.28
C GLY A 57 -8.09 17.20 4.91
N GLN A 58 -8.79 16.20 4.38
CA GLN A 58 -8.75 14.85 4.91
C GLN A 58 -7.92 13.92 4.02
N LEU A 59 -7.06 13.13 4.67
CA LEU A 59 -6.24 12.14 3.97
C LEU A 59 -7.06 10.87 3.77
N LEU A 60 -7.34 10.53 2.50
CA LEU A 60 -8.18 9.39 2.16
C LEU A 60 -7.38 8.15 1.74
N GLY A 61 -6.12 8.33 1.39
CA GLY A 61 -5.27 7.22 0.99
C GLY A 61 -3.86 7.68 0.70
N PHE A 62 -2.95 6.72 0.57
CA PHE A 62 -1.57 7.04 0.17
C PHE A 62 -0.95 5.86 -0.56
N ILE A 63 0.10 6.16 -1.33
CA ILE A 63 0.92 5.17 -2.01
C ILE A 63 2.39 5.51 -1.77
N SER A 64 3.21 4.49 -1.54
CA SER A 64 4.64 4.63 -1.30
C SER A 64 5.44 3.81 -2.30
N TRP A 65 6.52 4.39 -2.79
CA TRP A 65 7.45 3.76 -3.72
C TRP A 65 8.83 3.66 -3.06
N TYR A 66 9.46 2.49 -3.15
CA TYR A 66 10.79 2.28 -2.62
C TYR A 66 11.56 1.32 -3.53
N GLN A 67 12.63 1.82 -4.14
CA GLN A 67 13.55 1.01 -4.97
C GLN A 67 12.84 0.09 -5.97
N GLY A 68 11.90 0.66 -6.73
CA GLY A 68 11.18 -0.09 -7.78
C GLY A 68 9.92 -0.78 -7.30
N SER A 69 9.66 -0.78 -6.00
CA SER A 69 8.51 -1.47 -5.44
C SER A 69 7.42 -0.50 -5.01
N VAL A 70 6.16 -0.92 -5.17
CA VAL A 70 5.03 -0.30 -4.48
C VAL A 70 5.10 -0.82 -3.05
N ALA A 71 5.71 -0.03 -2.16
CA ALA A 71 5.95 -0.45 -0.79
C ALA A 71 4.68 -0.42 0.05
N ALA A 72 3.72 0.44 -0.31
CA ALA A 72 2.44 0.55 0.39
C ALA A 72 1.42 1.19 -0.54
N LEU A 73 0.17 0.73 -0.44
CA LEU A 73 -0.98 1.36 -1.08
C LEU A 73 -2.18 1.07 -0.19
N PHE A 74 -2.69 2.11 0.45
CA PHE A 74 -3.77 1.96 1.41
C PHE A 74 -4.78 3.07 1.24
N ILE A 75 -6.06 2.70 1.31
CA ILE A 75 -7.20 3.61 1.22
C ILE A 75 -7.99 3.49 2.52
N SER A 76 -8.46 4.62 3.04
CA SER A 76 -9.31 4.65 4.23
C SER A 76 -10.47 3.66 4.04
N PRO A 77 -10.79 2.83 5.06
CA PRO A 77 -11.89 1.87 4.94
C PRO A 77 -13.22 2.47 4.49
N ASP A 78 -13.49 3.71 4.86
CA ASP A 78 -14.73 4.39 4.51
C ASP A 78 -14.77 4.89 3.06
N HIS A 79 -13.64 4.86 2.37
CA HIS A 79 -13.50 5.42 1.02
C HIS A 79 -13.01 4.40 -0.01
N GLN A 80 -13.02 3.12 0.34
CA GLN A 80 -12.65 2.05 -0.58
C GLN A 80 -13.73 1.88 -1.65
N SER A 81 -13.34 1.30 -2.78
CA SER A 81 -14.22 1.04 -3.92
C SER A 81 -14.69 2.30 -4.67
N HIS A 82 -14.00 3.44 -4.47
CA HIS A 82 -14.29 4.69 -5.17
C HIS A 82 -13.22 5.03 -6.21
N GLY A 83 -12.36 4.08 -6.55
CA GLY A 83 -11.33 4.31 -7.57
C GLY A 83 -10.09 5.04 -7.09
N LEU A 84 -9.95 5.33 -5.81
CA LEU A 84 -8.80 6.07 -5.28
C LEU A 84 -7.50 5.28 -5.39
N GLY A 85 -7.56 3.98 -5.10
CA GLY A 85 -6.38 3.11 -5.22
C GLY A 85 -5.86 3.06 -6.64
N ARG A 86 -6.76 2.98 -7.62
CA ARG A 86 -6.38 3.00 -9.03
C ARG A 86 -5.74 4.32 -9.40
N GLN A 87 -6.31 5.44 -8.94
CA GLN A 87 -5.75 6.76 -9.24
C GLN A 87 -4.34 6.92 -8.70
N LEU A 88 -4.10 6.49 -7.46
CA LEU A 88 -2.76 6.52 -6.86
C LEU A 88 -1.80 5.62 -7.63
N LEU A 89 -2.24 4.43 -8.00
CA LEU A 89 -1.41 3.48 -8.76
C LEU A 89 -1.06 4.04 -10.13
N GLU A 90 -2.02 4.63 -10.84
CA GLU A 90 -1.79 5.26 -12.14
C GLU A 90 -0.79 6.43 -12.02
N HIS A 91 -0.82 7.13 -10.90
CA HIS A 91 0.15 8.20 -10.64
C HIS A 91 1.59 7.67 -10.63
N LEU A 92 1.84 6.51 -10.00
CA LEU A 92 3.15 5.86 -10.05
C LEU A 92 3.48 5.35 -11.44
N LYS A 93 2.53 4.72 -12.12
CA LYS A 93 2.75 4.18 -13.46
C LYS A 93 3.16 5.26 -14.46
N ALA A 94 2.71 6.49 -14.25
CA ALA A 94 3.10 7.61 -15.11
C ALA A 94 4.57 7.98 -14.94
N GLN A 95 5.18 7.61 -13.83
CA GLN A 95 6.56 8.01 -13.49
C GLN A 95 7.58 6.89 -13.65
N TYR A 96 7.16 5.63 -13.63
CA TYR A 96 8.06 4.47 -13.65
C TYR A 96 7.60 3.48 -14.71
N ASP A 97 8.58 2.81 -15.34
CA ASP A 97 8.31 1.85 -16.42
C ASP A 97 7.99 0.45 -15.91
N ARG A 98 8.38 0.16 -14.69
CA ARG A 98 8.07 -1.12 -14.07
C ARG A 98 7.91 -0.95 -12.57
N LEU A 99 7.05 -1.78 -12.01
CA LEU A 99 6.76 -1.78 -10.57
C LEU A 99 6.66 -3.22 -10.09
N GLU A 100 7.06 -3.43 -8.86
CA GLU A 100 6.94 -4.70 -8.18
C GLU A 100 6.24 -4.48 -6.85
N LEU A 101 5.57 -5.49 -6.33
CA LEU A 101 4.98 -5.41 -5.00
C LEU A 101 4.85 -6.82 -4.42
N THR A 102 4.64 -6.88 -3.11
CA THR A 102 4.26 -8.12 -2.44
C THR A 102 2.87 -7.95 -1.84
N VAL A 103 2.11 -9.03 -1.85
CA VAL A 103 0.75 -9.05 -1.32
C VAL A 103 0.55 -10.40 -0.63
N TYR A 104 -0.11 -10.40 0.52
CA TYR A 104 -0.41 -11.67 1.19
C TYR A 104 -1.28 -12.54 0.29
N ALA A 105 -0.91 -13.82 0.16
CA ALA A 105 -1.64 -14.76 -0.67
C ALA A 105 -3.10 -14.88 -0.27
N GLU A 106 -3.37 -14.71 1.02
CA GLU A 106 -4.72 -14.78 1.58
C GLU A 106 -5.56 -13.52 1.33
N ASN A 107 -4.93 -12.43 0.88
CA ASN A 107 -5.64 -11.19 0.57
C ASN A 107 -6.13 -11.21 -0.87
N GLU A 108 -7.21 -11.94 -1.11
CA GLU A 108 -7.76 -12.12 -2.46
C GLU A 108 -8.24 -10.81 -3.08
N GLN A 109 -8.76 -9.90 -2.27
CA GLN A 109 -9.25 -8.61 -2.76
C GLN A 109 -8.11 -7.79 -3.36
N ALA A 110 -6.97 -7.72 -2.68
CA ALA A 110 -5.80 -7.02 -3.18
C ALA A 110 -5.23 -7.70 -4.42
N ARG A 111 -5.15 -9.03 -4.42
CA ARG A 111 -4.65 -9.79 -5.57
C ARG A 111 -5.48 -9.49 -6.81
N ARG A 112 -6.82 -9.50 -6.68
CA ARG A 112 -7.71 -9.17 -7.80
C ARG A 112 -7.57 -7.73 -8.24
N PHE A 113 -7.41 -6.81 -7.28
CA PHE A 113 -7.23 -5.40 -7.60
C PHE A 113 -5.96 -5.18 -8.45
N TYR A 114 -4.83 -5.75 -8.01
CA TYR A 114 -3.59 -5.59 -8.77
C TYR A 114 -3.63 -6.28 -10.12
N SER A 115 -4.26 -7.46 -10.19
CA SER A 115 -4.41 -8.17 -11.47
C SER A 115 -5.22 -7.35 -12.47
N ARG A 116 -6.32 -6.72 -12.00
CA ARG A 116 -7.12 -5.84 -12.86
C ARG A 116 -6.36 -4.61 -13.33
N ASN A 117 -5.34 -4.22 -12.59
CA ASN A 117 -4.52 -3.05 -12.93
C ASN A 117 -3.21 -3.44 -13.63
N GLY A 118 -3.14 -4.63 -14.20
CA GLY A 118 -2.05 -5.04 -15.07
C GLY A 118 -0.89 -5.72 -14.40
N PHE A 119 -0.94 -5.97 -13.10
CA PHE A 119 0.10 -6.73 -12.41
C PHE A 119 -0.10 -8.23 -12.63
N LYS A 120 1.00 -8.96 -12.77
CA LYS A 120 1.00 -10.41 -12.93
C LYS A 120 1.58 -11.06 -11.70
N GLU A 121 0.94 -12.14 -11.24
CA GLU A 121 1.44 -12.90 -10.10
C GLU A 121 2.71 -13.64 -10.47
N GLY A 122 3.69 -13.58 -9.57
CA GLY A 122 4.97 -14.26 -9.74
C GLY A 122 5.24 -15.22 -8.59
N GLU A 123 6.40 -15.10 -7.96
CA GLU A 123 6.86 -16.05 -6.96
C GLU A 123 6.09 -15.92 -5.64
N GLN A 124 5.92 -17.07 -4.97
CA GLN A 124 5.37 -17.11 -3.62
C GLN A 124 6.52 -17.27 -2.63
N GLN A 125 6.43 -16.58 -1.52
CA GLN A 125 7.43 -16.63 -0.44
C GLN A 125 6.72 -16.46 0.90
N LEU A 126 7.47 -16.60 2.00
CA LEU A 126 6.95 -16.33 3.33
C LEU A 126 7.33 -14.91 3.76
N CYS A 127 6.38 -14.19 4.35
CA CYS A 127 6.65 -12.87 4.92
C CYS A 127 7.55 -13.04 6.15
N GLU A 128 8.68 -12.33 6.18
CA GLU A 128 9.64 -12.44 7.29
C GLU A 128 9.06 -11.99 8.63
N HIS A 129 8.11 -11.07 8.61
CA HIS A 129 7.55 -10.51 9.83
C HIS A 129 6.37 -11.31 10.38
N SER A 130 5.50 -11.82 9.52
CA SER A 130 4.28 -12.50 9.94
C SER A 130 4.32 -14.01 9.79
N GLY A 131 5.25 -14.52 8.97
CA GLY A 131 5.33 -15.95 8.65
C GLY A 131 4.24 -16.43 7.69
N ARG A 132 3.39 -15.53 7.19
CA ARG A 132 2.32 -15.89 6.27
C ARG A 132 2.80 -15.85 4.83
N PRO A 133 2.20 -16.67 3.93
CA PRO A 133 2.60 -16.67 2.52
C PRO A 133 2.23 -15.35 1.83
N GLU A 134 3.13 -14.88 0.99
CA GLU A 134 2.91 -13.69 0.17
C GLU A 134 3.35 -13.94 -1.26
N LEU A 135 2.77 -13.20 -2.20
CA LEU A 135 3.08 -13.29 -3.62
C LEU A 135 3.77 -12.02 -4.07
N VAL A 136 4.79 -12.20 -4.91
CA VAL A 136 5.42 -11.08 -5.60
C VAL A 136 4.63 -10.87 -6.90
N MET A 137 4.24 -9.62 -7.16
CA MET A 137 3.52 -9.27 -8.39
C MET A 137 4.31 -8.23 -9.16
N HIS A 138 4.22 -8.28 -10.48
CA HIS A 138 5.02 -7.44 -11.37
C HIS A 138 4.15 -6.72 -12.40
N TRP A 139 4.47 -5.45 -12.64
CA TRP A 139 3.89 -4.67 -13.72
C TRP A 139 5.01 -4.05 -14.54
N GLN A 140 4.87 -4.05 -15.86
CA GLN A 140 5.81 -3.42 -16.78
C GLN A 140 5.01 -2.68 -17.85
N ARG A 141 5.48 -1.47 -18.18
CA ARG A 141 4.87 -0.70 -19.24
C ARG A 141 5.00 -1.45 -20.56
N GLY A 142 3.88 -1.66 -21.22
CA GLY A 142 3.81 -2.45 -22.43
C GLY A 142 4.22 -1.74 -23.70
#